data_8b6fad9acfe1bb12b86ae3ec291400bb
#
_entry.id   8b6fad9acfe1bb12b86ae3ec291400bb
#
_cell.length_a   1.000
_cell.length_b   1.000
_cell.length_c   1.000
_cell.angle_alpha   90.00
_cell.angle_beta   90.00
_cell.angle_gamma   90.00
#
_symmetry.space_group_name_H-M   'P 1'
#
loop_
_entity.id
_entity.type
_entity.pdbx_description
1 polymer ?
#
loop_
_entity_poly.entity_id
_entity_poly.type
_entity_poly.pdbx_seq_one_letter_code
_entity_poly.pdbx_strand_id
1 'polypeptide(L)'
;EVADTSQKRSLGLGKRSGLKKDWGMLFVFEKRKTHRFWMKDMLFALDIIWLDNYRIVHILRNVQPAIQGGKPIILEPPDPANFVLEIEAGRASELRLKQGDLLKYNF
;
A
#
# COMPACT_ATOMS: atom_id res chain seq x y z
N GLU A 1 7.29 -8.86 1.22
CA GLU A 1 6.74 -9.52 0.02
C GLU A 1 6.70 -8.55 -1.15
N VAL A 2 6.78 -9.09 -2.34
CA VAL A 2 6.76 -8.30 -3.58
C VAL A 2 5.61 -8.76 -4.46
N ALA A 3 4.76 -7.82 -4.88
CA ALA A 3 3.66 -8.07 -5.82
C ALA A 3 4.00 -7.41 -7.16
N ASP A 4 4.60 -8.17 -8.05
CA ASP A 4 5.09 -7.71 -9.35
C ASP A 4 4.38 -8.32 -10.56
N THR A 5 3.32 -9.08 -10.31
CA THR A 5 2.45 -9.64 -11.36
C THR A 5 1.02 -9.12 -11.17
N SER A 6 0.22 -9.17 -12.24
CA SER A 6 -1.19 -8.78 -12.18
C SER A 6 -1.96 -9.56 -11.12
N GLN A 7 -1.70 -10.87 -11.02
CA GLN A 7 -2.36 -11.73 -10.04
C GLN A 7 -1.98 -11.36 -8.61
N LYS A 8 -0.68 -11.20 -8.34
CA LYS A 8 -0.19 -10.81 -7.02
C LYS A 8 -0.71 -9.43 -6.63
N ARG A 9 -0.72 -8.46 -7.56
CA ARG A 9 -1.25 -7.13 -7.30
C ARG A 9 -2.75 -7.14 -7.02
N SER A 10 -3.51 -7.97 -7.73
CA SER A 10 -4.96 -8.07 -7.52
C SER A 10 -5.31 -8.66 -6.17
N LEU A 11 -4.56 -9.66 -5.71
CA LEU A 11 -4.78 -10.27 -4.39
C LEU A 11 -4.29 -9.34 -3.28
N GLY A 12 -3.09 -8.77 -3.44
CA GLY A 12 -2.48 -7.94 -2.41
C GLY A 12 -2.45 -8.65 -1.07
N LEU A 13 -2.91 -7.96 -0.02
CA LEU A 13 -3.03 -8.49 1.34
C LEU A 13 -4.45 -8.94 1.67
N GLY A 14 -5.30 -9.11 0.64
CA GLY A 14 -6.68 -9.54 0.84
C GLY A 14 -6.78 -10.93 1.48
N LYS A 15 -7.85 -11.13 2.26
CA LYS A 15 -8.16 -12.41 2.94
C LYS A 15 -7.18 -12.84 4.02
N ARG A 16 -6.20 -12.03 4.37
CA ARG A 16 -5.28 -12.30 5.48
C ARG A 16 -5.83 -11.73 6.76
N SER A 17 -5.56 -12.39 7.89
CA SER A 17 -5.98 -11.93 9.21
C SER A 17 -5.09 -10.80 9.75
N GLY A 18 -3.88 -10.64 9.23
CA GLY A 18 -2.93 -9.61 9.64
C GLY A 18 -1.57 -9.80 8.97
N LEU A 19 -0.63 -8.95 9.34
CA LEU A 19 0.77 -9.01 8.91
C LEU A 19 1.67 -9.33 10.10
N LYS A 20 2.75 -10.04 9.84
CA LYS A 20 3.82 -10.15 10.82
C LYS A 20 4.42 -8.78 11.08
N LYS A 21 4.85 -8.54 12.31
CA LYS A 21 5.54 -7.31 12.68
C LYS A 21 6.71 -7.07 11.73
N ASP A 22 6.89 -5.82 11.30
CA ASP A 22 7.93 -5.37 10.38
C ASP A 22 7.83 -5.92 8.95
N TRP A 23 6.69 -6.51 8.60
CA TRP A 23 6.42 -6.99 7.24
C TRP A 23 5.48 -6.05 6.51
N GLY A 24 5.57 -6.08 5.20
CA GLY A 24 4.68 -5.37 4.29
C GLY A 24 4.65 -6.04 2.94
N MET A 25 3.87 -5.46 2.04
CA MET A 25 3.85 -5.90 0.64
C MET A 25 4.19 -4.71 -0.25
N LEU A 26 5.20 -4.89 -1.09
CA LEU A 26 5.59 -3.89 -2.07
C LEU A 26 5.00 -4.27 -3.43
N PHE A 27 4.19 -3.36 -3.97
CA PHE A 27 3.59 -3.50 -5.29
C PHE A 27 4.50 -2.81 -6.30
N VAL A 28 4.92 -3.53 -7.32
CA VAL A 28 5.80 -3.03 -8.38
C VAL A 28 5.01 -2.89 -9.66
N PHE A 29 5.01 -1.68 -10.23
CA PHE A 29 4.34 -1.40 -11.49
C PHE A 29 5.37 -1.06 -12.56
N GLU A 30 5.13 -1.55 -13.77
CA GLU A 30 6.03 -1.29 -14.91
C GLU A 30 6.03 0.17 -15.32
N LYS A 31 4.90 0.84 -15.18
CA LYS A 31 4.73 2.24 -15.56
C LYS A 31 4.42 3.12 -14.36
N ARG A 32 5.03 4.29 -14.37
CA ARG A 32 4.76 5.34 -13.40
C ARG A 32 3.48 6.05 -13.80
N LYS A 33 2.44 5.93 -12.97
CA LYS A 33 1.14 6.59 -13.17
C LYS A 33 0.36 6.64 -11.86
N THR A 34 -0.83 7.27 -11.86
CA THR A 34 -1.72 7.30 -10.70
C THR A 34 -2.47 5.97 -10.61
N HIS A 35 -1.83 4.97 -10.02
CA HIS A 35 -2.44 3.65 -9.86
C HIS A 35 -3.53 3.67 -8.80
N ARG A 36 -4.69 3.14 -9.14
CA ARG A 36 -5.82 2.97 -8.21
C ARG A 36 -5.66 1.70 -7.41
N PHE A 37 -6.05 1.77 -6.15
CA PHE A 37 -6.02 0.63 -5.23
C PHE A 37 -7.40 0.37 -4.65
N TRP A 38 -7.68 -0.91 -4.43
CA TRP A 38 -8.94 -1.36 -3.85
C TRP A 38 -8.66 -2.00 -2.50
N MET A 39 -9.43 -1.62 -1.49
CA MET A 39 -9.43 -2.27 -0.19
C MET A 39 -10.38 -3.46 -0.20
N LYS A 40 -10.26 -4.32 -1.20
CA LYS A 40 -11.13 -5.47 -1.40
C LYS A 40 -10.64 -6.64 -0.55
N ASP A 41 -11.57 -7.30 0.14
CA ASP A 41 -11.30 -8.48 0.98
C ASP A 41 -10.26 -8.25 2.08
N MET A 42 -10.00 -7.01 2.45
CA MET A 42 -9.09 -6.69 3.55
C MET A 42 -9.76 -6.96 4.89
N LEU A 43 -9.01 -7.57 5.80
CA LEU A 43 -9.50 -7.94 7.13
C LEU A 43 -8.88 -7.07 8.24
N PHE A 44 -7.97 -6.17 7.89
CA PHE A 44 -7.32 -5.29 8.86
C PHE A 44 -6.92 -3.97 8.20
N ALA A 45 -6.73 -2.94 9.02
CA ALA A 45 -6.36 -1.60 8.53
C ALA A 45 -4.91 -1.53 8.08
N LEU A 46 -4.64 -0.68 7.09
CA LEU A 46 -3.31 -0.51 6.50
C LEU A 46 -2.89 0.94 6.45
N ASP A 47 -1.57 1.17 6.48
CA ASP A 47 -0.97 2.37 5.94
C ASP A 47 -0.53 2.08 4.52
N ILE A 48 -0.84 2.97 3.58
CA ILE A 48 -0.53 2.79 2.16
C ILE A 48 0.38 3.94 1.73
N ILE A 49 1.54 3.58 1.16
CA ILE A 49 2.58 4.52 0.80
C ILE A 49 2.87 4.41 -0.69
N TRP A 50 2.66 5.50 -1.42
CA TRP A 50 3.01 5.58 -2.84
C TRP A 50 4.39 6.17 -3.00
N LEU A 51 5.22 5.56 -3.85
CA LEU A 51 6.60 5.96 -4.07
C LEU A 51 6.89 6.18 -5.56
N ASP A 52 7.65 7.22 -5.84
CA ASP A 52 8.31 7.43 -7.12
C ASP A 52 9.76 7.00 -6.92
N ASN A 53 10.08 5.79 -7.38
CA ASN A 53 11.30 5.07 -7.04
C ASN A 53 11.45 4.96 -5.51
N TYR A 54 12.33 5.73 -4.91
CA TYR A 54 12.57 5.70 -3.46
C TYR A 54 11.91 6.85 -2.71
N ARG A 55 11.29 7.80 -3.42
CA ARG A 55 10.71 8.99 -2.78
C ARG A 55 9.24 8.79 -2.50
N ILE A 56 8.82 9.04 -1.28
CA ILE A 56 7.42 8.99 -0.89
C ILE A 56 6.69 10.20 -1.49
N VAL A 57 5.70 9.93 -2.34
CA VAL A 57 4.88 10.97 -2.96
C VAL A 57 3.52 11.14 -2.28
N HIS A 58 3.04 10.10 -1.60
CA HIS A 58 1.75 10.15 -0.90
C HIS A 58 1.67 9.07 0.16
N ILE A 59 1.01 9.38 1.28
CA ILE A 59 0.72 8.41 2.34
C ILE A 59 -0.74 8.54 2.74
N LEU A 60 -1.44 7.40 2.78
CA LEU A 60 -2.74 7.29 3.44
C LEU A 60 -2.56 6.44 4.68
N ARG A 61 -2.93 7.00 5.84
CA ARG A 61 -2.73 6.36 7.13
C ARG A 61 -4.04 5.75 7.62
N ASN A 62 -3.93 4.60 8.26
CA ASN A 62 -5.06 3.93 8.93
C ASN A 62 -6.26 3.75 8.01
N VAL A 63 -6.02 3.20 6.81
CA VAL A 63 -7.09 2.92 5.85
C VAL A 63 -7.84 1.68 6.33
N GLN A 64 -9.10 1.86 6.68
CA GLN A 64 -9.93 0.80 7.23
C GLN A 64 -10.41 -0.15 6.13
N PRO A 65 -10.63 -1.44 6.47
CA PRO A 65 -11.30 -2.37 5.55
C PRO A 65 -12.68 -1.86 5.19
N ALA A 66 -13.15 -2.21 3.98
CA ALA A 66 -14.52 -1.92 3.61
C ALA A 66 -15.48 -2.68 4.55
N ILE A 67 -16.62 -2.06 4.84
CA ILE A 67 -17.68 -2.73 5.63
C ILE A 67 -18.16 -3.94 4.83
N GLN A 68 -18.35 -5.07 5.51
CA GLN A 68 -18.83 -6.31 4.90
C GLN A 68 -20.14 -6.03 4.12
N GLY A 69 -20.16 -6.39 2.84
CA GLY A 69 -21.28 -6.09 1.95
C GLY A 69 -21.28 -4.68 1.38
N GLY A 70 -20.35 -3.81 1.79
CA GLY A 70 -20.19 -2.47 1.23
C GLY A 70 -19.40 -2.48 -0.06
N LYS A 71 -19.42 -1.35 -0.79
CA LYS A 71 -18.60 -1.20 -1.99
C LYS A 71 -17.13 -1.06 -1.61
N PRO A 72 -16.20 -1.69 -2.35
CA PRO A 72 -14.77 -1.47 -2.12
C PRO A 72 -14.41 0.00 -2.26
N ILE A 73 -13.55 0.47 -1.37
CA ILE A 73 -13.01 1.82 -1.45
C ILE A 73 -11.90 1.84 -2.49
N ILE A 74 -12.01 2.73 -3.48
CA ILE A 74 -10.98 2.93 -4.48
C ILE A 74 -10.09 4.09 -4.01
N LEU A 75 -8.79 3.83 -3.92
CA LEU A 75 -7.81 4.80 -3.52
C LEU A 75 -6.98 5.23 -4.73
N GLU A 76 -6.87 6.53 -4.94
CA GLU A 76 -6.10 7.09 -6.05
C GLU A 76 -5.20 8.21 -5.53
N PRO A 77 -3.86 8.10 -5.68
CA PRO A 77 -2.97 9.15 -5.23
C PRO A 77 -3.02 10.37 -6.17
N PRO A 78 -2.71 11.58 -5.67
CA PRO A 78 -2.68 12.77 -6.52
C PRO A 78 -1.51 12.79 -7.51
N ASP A 79 -0.42 12.09 -7.20
CA ASP A 79 0.81 12.10 -8.00
C ASP A 79 1.13 10.71 -8.54
N PRO A 80 1.78 10.63 -9.74
CA PRO A 80 2.20 9.35 -10.28
C PRO A 80 3.22 8.63 -9.40
N ALA A 81 3.12 7.30 -9.35
CA ALA A 81 4.03 6.45 -8.61
C ALA A 81 4.28 5.15 -9.39
N ASN A 82 5.40 4.51 -9.13
CA ASN A 82 5.72 3.22 -9.71
C ASN A 82 5.82 2.10 -8.67
N PHE A 83 5.79 2.46 -7.38
CA PHE A 83 5.75 1.50 -6.28
C PHE A 83 4.68 1.90 -5.28
N VAL A 84 4.08 0.88 -4.66
CA VAL A 84 3.19 1.08 -3.51
C VAL A 84 3.57 0.10 -2.43
N LEU A 85 3.74 0.61 -1.21
CA LEU A 85 4.05 -0.22 -0.04
C LEU A 85 2.84 -0.22 0.88
N GLU A 86 2.33 -1.41 1.18
CA GLU A 86 1.30 -1.61 2.19
C GLU A 86 1.92 -2.20 3.45
N ILE A 87 1.68 -1.55 4.57
CA ILE A 87 2.14 -1.97 5.90
C ILE A 87 0.99 -1.88 6.89
N GLU A 88 1.14 -2.50 8.04
CA GLU A 88 0.12 -2.45 9.09
C GLU A 88 -0.13 -1.01 9.53
N ALA A 89 -1.40 -0.69 9.80
CA ALA A 89 -1.79 0.65 10.24
C ALA A 89 -1.03 1.07 11.51
N GLY A 90 -0.52 2.29 11.51
CA GLY A 90 0.29 2.83 12.59
C GLY A 90 1.80 2.75 12.36
N ARG A 91 2.25 1.85 11.48
CA ARG A 91 3.69 1.67 11.22
C ARG A 91 4.33 2.89 10.57
N ALA A 92 3.62 3.57 9.67
CA ALA A 92 4.15 4.78 9.04
C ALA A 92 4.43 5.87 10.09
N SER A 93 3.56 6.00 11.07
CA SER A 93 3.76 6.95 12.18
C SER A 93 4.90 6.53 13.11
N GLU A 94 5.00 5.25 13.45
CA GLU A 94 6.11 4.72 14.26
C GLU A 94 7.46 4.99 13.57
N LEU A 95 7.53 4.82 12.27
CA LEU A 95 8.73 5.04 11.48
C LEU A 95 8.93 6.51 11.10
N ARG A 96 8.01 7.39 11.47
CA ARG A 96 8.02 8.82 11.18
C ARG A 96 8.14 9.13 9.69
N LEU A 97 7.48 8.32 8.86
CA LEU A 97 7.48 8.51 7.41
C LEU A 97 6.59 9.68 7.03
N LYS A 98 7.04 10.46 6.06
CA LYS A 98 6.28 11.61 5.53
C LYS A 98 6.55 11.80 4.04
N GLN A 99 5.66 12.51 3.37
CA GLN A 99 5.81 12.87 1.96
C GLN A 99 7.15 13.57 1.74
N GLY A 100 7.86 13.17 0.71
CA GLY A 100 9.18 13.70 0.36
C GLY A 100 10.34 12.88 0.91
N ASP A 101 10.12 12.02 1.90
CA ASP A 101 11.17 11.18 2.45
C ASP A 101 11.65 10.15 1.43
N LEU A 102 12.91 9.77 1.55
CA LEU A 102 13.49 8.67 0.77
C LEU A 102 13.39 7.38 1.57
N LEU A 103 12.79 6.38 0.97
CA LEU A 103 12.63 5.07 1.58
C LEU A 103 13.46 4.05 0.79
N LYS A 104 14.51 3.51 1.42
CA LYS A 104 15.33 2.46 0.81
C LYS A 104 14.76 1.09 1.18
N TYR A 105 14.71 0.21 0.21
CA TYR A 105 14.24 -1.15 0.42
C TYR A 105 15.07 -2.13 -0.43
N ASN A 106 15.25 -3.33 0.11
CA ASN A 106 15.90 -4.43 -0.59
C ASN A 106 14.90 -5.56 -0.79
N PHE A 107 14.93 -6.15 -1.94
CA PHE A 107 14.07 -7.31 -2.24
C PHE A 107 14.89 -8.59 -2.18
#